data_84d3506a6237bacb0b2d355ad511f0ac
#
_entry.id   84d3506a6237bacb0b2d355ad511f0ac
#
_cell.length_a   1.000
_cell.length_b   1.000
_cell.length_c   1.000
_cell.angle_alpha   90.00
_cell.angle_beta   90.00
_cell.angle_gamma   90.00
#
_symmetry.space_group_name_H-M   'P 1'
#
loop_
_entity.id
_entity.type
_entity.pdbx_description
1 polymer ?
#
loop_
_entity_poly.entity_id
_entity_poly.type
_entity_poly.pdbx_seq_one_letter_code
_entity_poly.pdbx_strand_id
1 'polypeptide(L)' 'MHGLIFAELQKYAETKHGKGTWHALLKKAGLETKVYLAIQEYPDAEVVALVVAASSMTGLPVAEVLEDFGEFIVPELVKM' A
#
# COMPACT_ATOMS: atom_id res chain seq x y z
N MET A 1 3.52 12.16 1.99
CA MET A 1 4.11 10.88 1.52
C MET A 1 4.22 10.90 0.01
N HIS A 2 5.34 10.52 -0.53
CA HIS A 2 5.56 10.53 -1.96
C HIS A 2 4.72 9.45 -2.67
N GLY A 3 4.15 9.80 -3.83
CA GLY A 3 3.30 8.89 -4.58
C GLY A 3 3.96 7.58 -5.00
N LEU A 4 5.29 7.54 -5.09
CA LEU A 4 6.05 6.32 -5.36
C LEU A 4 5.76 5.25 -4.31
N ILE A 5 5.60 5.65 -3.05
CA ILE A 5 5.26 4.70 -1.97
C ILE A 5 3.90 4.07 -2.21
N PHE A 6 2.92 4.86 -2.69
CA PHE A 6 1.60 4.32 -3.03
C PHE A 6 1.67 3.34 -4.21
N ALA A 7 2.49 3.65 -5.21
CA ALA A 7 2.68 2.75 -6.34
C ALA A 7 3.30 1.42 -5.91
N GLU A 8 4.28 1.47 -5.01
CA GLU A 8 4.90 0.25 -4.47
C GLU A 8 3.94 -0.51 -3.55
N LEU A 9 3.11 0.19 -2.80
CA LEU A 9 2.09 -0.44 -1.97
C LEU A 9 1.05 -1.18 -2.82
N GLN A 10 0.64 -0.59 -3.94
CA GLN A 10 -0.24 -1.24 -4.89
C GLN A 10 0.41 -2.51 -5.45
N LYS A 11 1.66 -2.42 -5.86
CA LYS A 11 2.41 -3.54 -6.40
C LYS A 11 2.53 -4.67 -5.37
N TYR A 12 2.83 -4.31 -4.13
CA TYR A 12 2.89 -5.25 -3.02
C TYR A 12 1.55 -5.97 -2.84
N ALA A 13 0.48 -5.21 -2.76
CA ALA A 13 -0.85 -5.78 -2.53
C ALA A 13 -1.23 -6.75 -3.65
N GLU A 14 -0.99 -6.37 -4.90
CA GLU A 14 -1.36 -7.21 -6.04
C GLU A 14 -0.46 -8.43 -6.18
N THR A 15 0.81 -8.31 -5.81
CA THR A 15 1.77 -9.42 -5.89
C THR A 15 1.56 -10.44 -4.78
N LYS A 16 1.33 -9.97 -3.56
CA LYS A 16 1.23 -10.83 -2.37
C LYS A 16 -0.16 -11.37 -2.13
N HIS A 17 -1.18 -10.63 -2.51
CA HIS A 17 -2.56 -10.94 -2.17
C HIS A 17 -3.49 -11.05 -3.38
N GLY A 18 -2.96 -10.85 -4.59
CA GLY A 18 -3.70 -11.05 -5.83
C GLY A 18 -4.28 -9.77 -6.42
N LYS A 19 -4.66 -9.86 -7.69
CA LYS A 19 -5.27 -8.75 -8.41
C LYS A 19 -6.60 -8.37 -7.77
N GLY A 20 -6.89 -7.11 -7.75
CA GLY A 20 -8.10 -6.60 -7.13
C GLY A 20 -7.96 -6.27 -5.66
N THR A 21 -6.91 -6.76 -4.99
CA THR A 21 -6.66 -6.43 -3.59
C THR A 21 -6.46 -4.92 -3.39
N TRP A 22 -5.76 -4.27 -4.30
CA TRP A 22 -5.55 -2.82 -4.24
C TRP A 22 -6.87 -2.06 -4.24
N HIS A 23 -7.77 -2.42 -5.16
CA HIS A 23 -9.07 -1.78 -5.22
C HIS A 23 -9.87 -2.01 -3.94
N ALA A 24 -9.83 -3.23 -3.40
CA ALA A 24 -10.49 -3.54 -2.14
C ALA A 24 -9.92 -2.75 -0.97
N LEU A 25 -8.59 -2.55 -0.96
CA LEU A 25 -7.94 -1.72 0.07
C LEU A 25 -8.40 -0.28 -0.02
N LEU A 26 -8.43 0.28 -1.23
CA LEU A 26 -8.90 1.65 -1.44
C LEU A 26 -10.34 1.82 -0.96
N LYS A 27 -11.20 0.88 -1.30
CA LYS A 27 -12.59 0.91 -0.90
C LYS A 27 -12.74 0.87 0.62
N LYS A 28 -12.02 -0.06 1.26
CA LYS A 28 -12.06 -0.21 2.70
C LYS A 28 -11.52 1.02 3.44
N ALA A 29 -10.52 1.67 2.88
CA ALA A 29 -9.92 2.87 3.45
C ALA A 29 -10.72 4.15 3.12
N GLY A 30 -11.75 4.06 2.30
CA GLY A 30 -12.53 5.23 1.87
C GLY A 30 -11.85 6.05 0.79
N LEU A 31 -10.92 5.47 0.05
CA LEU A 31 -10.10 6.15 -0.96
C LEU A 31 -10.36 5.61 -2.37
N GLU A 32 -11.48 4.97 -2.60
CA GLU A 32 -11.74 4.25 -3.85
C GLU A 32 -11.77 5.13 -5.10
N THR A 33 -11.99 6.44 -4.93
CA THR A 33 -11.99 7.38 -6.06
C THR A 33 -10.62 8.01 -6.29
N LYS A 34 -9.64 7.70 -5.48
CA LYS A 34 -8.30 8.26 -5.58
C LYS A 34 -7.46 7.53 -6.61
N VAL A 35 -6.67 8.30 -7.35
CA VAL A 35 -5.62 7.78 -8.24
C VAL A 35 -4.30 8.35 -7.77
N TYR A 36 -3.31 7.51 -7.53
CA TYR A 36 -2.03 7.94 -7.01
C TYR A 36 -0.99 7.97 -8.10
N LEU A 37 -0.41 9.16 -8.31
CA LEU A 37 0.66 9.36 -9.29
C LEU A 37 2.00 9.34 -8.56
N ALA A 38 2.97 8.61 -9.12
CA ALA A 38 4.26 8.41 -8.48
C ALA A 38 5.04 9.72 -8.26
N ILE A 39 4.75 10.76 -9.05
CA ILE A 39 5.47 12.04 -8.99
C ILE A 39 4.83 13.06 -8.05
N GLN A 40 3.69 12.75 -7.43
CA GLN A 40 3.00 13.66 -6.54
C GLN A 40 3.15 13.25 -5.07
N GLU A 41 2.91 14.19 -4.18
CA GLU A 41 2.88 13.92 -2.75
C GLU A 41 1.44 13.84 -2.26
N TYR A 42 1.22 13.01 -1.24
CA TYR A 42 -0.09 12.77 -0.66
C TYR A 42 -0.02 12.78 0.86
N PRO A 43 -1.14 13.02 1.56
CA PRO A 43 -1.14 13.00 3.03
C PRO A 43 -0.69 11.63 3.57
N ASP A 44 0.12 11.65 4.62
CA ASP A 44 0.58 10.42 5.28
C ASP A 44 -0.59 9.62 5.86
N ALA A 45 -1.67 10.30 6.25
CA ALA A 45 -2.86 9.64 6.76
C ALA A 45 -3.46 8.64 5.77
N GLU A 46 -3.28 8.86 4.48
CA GLU A 46 -3.79 7.93 3.45
C GLU A 46 -2.99 6.63 3.43
N VAL A 47 -1.67 6.69 3.59
CA VAL A 47 -0.85 5.49 3.72
C VAL A 47 -1.26 4.71 4.97
N VAL A 48 -1.45 5.40 6.08
CA VAL A 48 -1.87 4.77 7.34
C VAL A 48 -3.21 4.08 7.16
N ALA A 49 -4.17 4.75 6.51
CA ALA A 49 -5.49 4.17 6.25
C ALA A 49 -5.39 2.89 5.41
N LEU A 50 -4.53 2.88 4.39
CA LEU A 50 -4.34 1.71 3.54
C LEU A 50 -3.68 0.56 4.31
N VAL A 51 -2.70 0.86 5.15
CA VAL A 51 -2.04 -0.16 5.97
C VAL A 51 -3.02 -0.76 6.99
N VAL A 52 -3.84 0.08 7.62
CA VAL A 52 -4.86 -0.38 8.55
C VAL A 52 -5.89 -1.26 7.83
N ALA A 53 -6.30 -0.86 6.62
CA ALA A 53 -7.21 -1.66 5.81
C ALA A 53 -6.59 -3.02 5.46
N ALA A 54 -5.30 -3.04 5.11
CA ALA A 54 -4.59 -4.28 4.81
C ALA A 54 -4.51 -5.19 6.04
N SER A 55 -4.23 -4.61 7.21
CA SER A 55 -4.23 -5.35 8.47
C SER A 55 -5.59 -6.02 8.72
N SER A 56 -6.67 -5.27 8.52
CA SER A 56 -8.02 -5.79 8.70
C SER A 56 -8.37 -6.90 7.72
N MET A 57 -7.94 -6.75 6.46
CA MET A 57 -8.28 -7.73 5.40
C MET A 57 -7.47 -9.02 5.52
N THR A 58 -6.23 -8.94 5.97
CA THR A 58 -5.33 -10.10 6.04
C THR A 58 -5.34 -10.77 7.41
N GLY A 59 -5.86 -10.10 8.44
CA GLY A 59 -5.81 -10.58 9.80
C GLY A 59 -4.44 -10.43 10.46
N LEU A 60 -3.49 -9.77 9.80
CA LEU A 60 -2.16 -9.55 10.34
C LEU A 60 -2.12 -8.22 11.11
N PRO A 61 -1.33 -8.13 12.20
CA PRO A 61 -1.12 -6.85 12.88
C PRO A 61 -0.51 -5.82 11.94
N VAL A 62 -0.80 -4.53 12.18
CA VAL A 62 -0.25 -3.44 11.38
C VAL A 62 1.28 -3.52 11.29
N ALA A 63 1.95 -3.85 12.41
CA ALA A 63 3.41 -3.98 12.44
C ALA A 63 3.92 -5.04 11.46
N GLU A 64 3.23 -6.17 11.35
CA GLU A 64 3.62 -7.22 10.40
C GLU A 64 3.37 -6.81 8.95
N VAL A 65 2.29 -6.09 8.69
CA VAL A 65 2.02 -5.57 7.35
C VAL A 65 3.12 -4.60 6.92
N LEU A 66 3.53 -3.71 7.81
CA LEU A 66 4.60 -2.76 7.53
C LEU A 66 5.94 -3.44 7.31
N GLU A 67 6.24 -4.45 8.12
CA GLU A 67 7.48 -5.22 7.99
C GLU A 67 7.52 -5.97 6.67
N ASP A 68 6.43 -6.62 6.30
CA ASP A 68 6.32 -7.38 5.06
C ASP A 68 6.42 -6.45 3.84
N PHE A 69 5.77 -5.29 3.92
CA PHE A 69 5.87 -4.28 2.87
C PHE A 69 7.30 -3.75 2.76
N GLY A 70 7.96 -3.49 3.88
CA GLY A 70 9.35 -3.05 3.89
C GLY A 70 10.28 -4.05 3.21
N GLU A 71 10.11 -5.33 3.50
CA GLU A 71 10.89 -6.40 2.86
C GLU A 71 10.65 -6.48 1.35
N PHE A 72 9.42 -6.21 0.92
CA PHE A 72 9.08 -6.20 -0.49
C PHE A 72 9.71 -5.02 -1.23
N ILE A 73 9.65 -3.82 -0.63
CA ILE A 73 10.06 -2.58 -1.30
C ILE A 73 11.58 -2.41 -1.36
N VAL A 74 12.34 -2.94 -0.39
CA VAL A 74 13.80 -2.74 -0.33
C VAL A 74 14.50 -3.23 -1.60
N PRO A 75 14.27 -4.43 -2.11
CA PRO A 75 14.88 -4.85 -3.37
C PRO A 75 14.52 -3.96 -4.56
N GLU A 76 13.30 -3.45 -4.59
CA GLU A 76 12.86 -2.55 -5.66
C GLU A 76 13.62 -1.22 -5.62
N LEU A 77 13.83 -0.68 -4.42
CA LEU A 77 14.56 0.57 -4.27
C LEU A 77 16.03 0.42 -4.61
N VAL A 78 16.65 -0.72 -4.29
CA VAL A 78 18.05 -0.98 -4.59
C VAL A 78 18.30 -1.12 -6.09
N LYS A 79 17.34 -1.60 -6.83
CA LYS A 79 17.45 -1.73 -8.27
C LYS A 79 17.43 -0.40 -9.01
N MET A 80 16.96 0.63 -8.37
CA MET A 80 16.90 1.97 -8.95
C MET A 80 18.28 2.63 -8.87
#